data_edc071901ae36db9fb5af9f4cb72b6de
#
_entry.id   edc071901ae36db9fb5af9f4cb72b6de
#
_cell.length_a   1.000
_cell.length_b   1.000
_cell.length_c   1.000
_cell.angle_alpha   90.00
_cell.angle_beta   90.00
_cell.angle_gamma   90.00
#
_symmetry.space_group_name_H-M   'P 1'
#
loop_
_entity.id
_entity.type
_entity.pdbx_description
1 polymer ?
#
loop_
_entity_poly.entity_id
_entity_poly.type
_entity_poly.pdbx_seq_one_letter_code
_entity_poly.pdbx_strand_id
1 'polypeptide(L)'
;MRGLVVLVAVLVATALSPVAALAQSGWLRNGKPVMGEPNLGSSGPLSVMQLATADANGLIAAWPKPSPGAQMKGTADIRAGQITTFLIFKGCTPDPAGLCNVTADFEVVGPRGATAVQRLVPVRVGQTPAPGDGLLLSATGFSLTLNAGSAVGTYHIRAMTADHIASRVVRTEQALTLRGN
;
A
#
# COMPACT_ATOMS: atom_id res chain seq x y z
N MET A 1 -73.28 -32.27 3.43
CA MET A 1 -72.03 -32.32 2.69
C MET A 1 -71.26 -30.99 2.90
N ARG A 2 -70.23 -31.00 3.74
CA ARG A 2 -69.42 -29.79 4.10
C ARG A 2 -68.12 -29.91 3.33
N GLY A 3 -67.90 -29.02 2.33
CA GLY A 3 -66.68 -28.94 1.57
C GLY A 3 -65.56 -28.21 2.37
N LEU A 4 -64.44 -28.88 2.54
CA LEU A 4 -63.23 -28.36 3.20
C LEU A 4 -62.40 -27.67 2.11
N VAL A 5 -62.25 -26.33 2.21
CA VAL A 5 -61.32 -25.56 1.36
C VAL A 5 -59.98 -25.54 2.06
N VAL A 6 -58.96 -26.20 1.46
CA VAL A 6 -57.59 -26.15 1.89
C VAL A 6 -56.91 -25.00 1.19
N LEU A 7 -56.48 -23.98 1.95
CA LEU A 7 -55.73 -22.84 1.47
C LEU A 7 -54.23 -23.20 1.60
N VAL A 8 -53.56 -23.41 0.45
CA VAL A 8 -52.11 -23.64 0.35
C VAL A 8 -51.43 -22.29 0.28
N ALA A 9 -50.81 -21.87 1.37
CA ALA A 9 -49.94 -20.68 1.40
C ALA A 9 -48.57 -21.03 0.83
N VAL A 10 -48.22 -20.52 -0.35
CA VAL A 10 -46.87 -20.62 -0.94
C VAL A 10 -46.00 -19.53 -0.34
N LEU A 11 -45.07 -19.91 0.56
CA LEU A 11 -44.03 -19.06 1.08
C LEU A 11 -42.93 -18.90 0.01
N VAL A 12 -42.86 -17.75 -0.66
CA VAL A 12 -41.73 -17.38 -1.53
C VAL A 12 -40.61 -16.85 -0.65
N ALA A 13 -39.63 -17.68 -0.38
CA ALA A 13 -38.39 -17.26 0.28
C ALA A 13 -37.51 -16.50 -0.74
N THR A 14 -37.52 -15.18 -0.66
CA THR A 14 -36.55 -14.33 -1.40
C THR A 14 -35.16 -14.48 -0.77
N ALA A 15 -34.30 -15.27 -1.42
CA ALA A 15 -32.90 -15.34 -1.07
C ALA A 15 -32.23 -13.99 -1.37
N LEU A 16 -32.02 -13.18 -0.32
CA LEU A 16 -31.14 -12.02 -0.38
C LEU A 16 -29.70 -12.52 -0.54
N SER A 17 -29.22 -12.58 -1.78
CA SER A 17 -27.79 -12.80 -2.05
C SER A 17 -27.01 -11.63 -1.46
N PRO A 18 -26.00 -11.87 -0.58
CA PRO A 18 -25.12 -10.82 -0.16
C PRO A 18 -24.37 -10.31 -1.38
N VAL A 19 -24.62 -9.08 -1.79
CA VAL A 19 -23.79 -8.37 -2.75
C VAL A 19 -22.41 -8.25 -2.07
N ALA A 20 -21.46 -9.04 -2.54
CA ALA A 20 -20.08 -8.90 -2.12
C ALA A 20 -19.66 -7.46 -2.44
N ALA A 21 -19.54 -6.63 -1.41
CA ALA A 21 -18.99 -5.30 -1.54
C ALA A 21 -17.56 -5.48 -2.06
N LEU A 22 -17.35 -5.23 -3.35
CA LEU A 22 -16.03 -5.13 -3.95
C LEU A 22 -15.29 -4.08 -3.13
N ALA A 23 -14.25 -4.52 -2.40
CA ALA A 23 -13.38 -3.63 -1.67
C ALA A 23 -12.80 -2.65 -2.67
N GLN A 24 -13.35 -1.44 -2.71
CA GLN A 24 -12.84 -0.36 -3.56
C GLN A 24 -11.41 -0.10 -3.09
N SER A 25 -10.46 -0.04 -4.04
CA SER A 25 -9.10 0.37 -3.74
C SER A 25 -9.18 1.70 -2.99
N GLY A 26 -8.53 1.81 -1.82
CA GLY A 26 -8.60 3.01 -0.98
C GLY A 26 -7.95 4.26 -1.61
N TRP A 27 -7.51 4.18 -2.87
CA TRP A 27 -6.82 5.24 -3.60
C TRP A 27 -7.72 5.89 -4.65
N LEU A 28 -7.80 7.23 -4.60
CA LEU A 28 -8.56 8.04 -5.54
C LEU A 28 -7.63 9.02 -6.27
N ARG A 29 -7.79 9.15 -7.58
CA ARG A 29 -7.18 10.22 -8.38
C ARG A 29 -8.31 11.03 -9.02
N ASN A 30 -8.39 12.33 -8.68
CA ASN A 30 -9.48 13.21 -9.13
C ASN A 30 -10.88 12.63 -8.81
N GLY A 31 -11.05 12.06 -7.60
CA GLY A 31 -12.30 11.46 -7.14
C GLY A 31 -12.65 10.10 -7.77
N LYS A 32 -11.81 9.56 -8.64
CA LYS A 32 -12.02 8.24 -9.27
C LYS A 32 -11.08 7.19 -8.66
N PRO A 33 -11.56 5.95 -8.43
CA PRO A 33 -10.71 4.86 -7.97
C PRO A 33 -9.53 4.62 -8.92
N VAL A 34 -8.33 4.51 -8.36
CA VAL A 34 -7.13 4.12 -9.10
C VAL A 34 -7.00 2.61 -9.02
N MET A 35 -6.91 1.95 -10.17
CA MET A 35 -6.79 0.50 -10.28
C MET A 35 -5.59 0.14 -11.15
N GLY A 36 -4.93 -0.99 -10.80
CA GLY A 36 -3.88 -1.57 -11.64
C GLY A 36 -2.52 -0.87 -11.59
N GLU A 37 -2.32 0.13 -10.72
CA GLU A 37 -0.99 0.70 -10.50
C GLU A 37 -0.22 -0.18 -9.51
N PRO A 38 0.95 -0.74 -9.89
CA PRO A 38 1.66 -1.72 -9.07
C PRO A 38 2.20 -1.13 -7.76
N ASN A 39 2.42 0.18 -7.70
CA ASN A 39 2.85 0.88 -6.48
C ASN A 39 1.71 1.24 -5.53
N LEU A 40 0.46 0.90 -5.87
CA LEU A 40 -0.72 1.11 -5.04
C LEU A 40 -1.36 -0.23 -4.69
N GLY A 41 -1.77 -0.38 -3.43
CA GLY A 41 -2.46 -1.58 -2.98
C GLY A 41 -3.41 -1.30 -1.81
N SER A 42 -4.38 -2.19 -1.62
CA SER A 42 -5.30 -2.14 -0.48
C SER A 42 -5.74 -3.53 -0.06
N SER A 43 -6.00 -3.68 1.24
CA SER A 43 -6.58 -4.89 1.86
C SER A 43 -7.50 -4.45 3.00
N GLY A 44 -8.81 -4.44 2.76
CA GLY A 44 -9.77 -3.80 3.65
C GLY A 44 -9.46 -2.30 3.81
N PRO A 45 -9.44 -1.75 5.04
CA PRO A 45 -9.11 -0.35 5.29
C PRO A 45 -7.62 -0.03 5.08
N LEU A 46 -6.70 -1.02 5.20
CA LEU A 46 -5.29 -0.79 4.97
C LEU A 46 -5.04 -0.49 3.49
N SER A 47 -4.57 0.70 3.20
CA SER A 47 -4.18 1.14 1.87
C SER A 47 -2.75 1.64 1.89
N VAL A 48 -1.94 1.21 0.92
CA VAL A 48 -0.51 1.49 0.85
C VAL A 48 -0.16 2.02 -0.53
N MET A 49 0.62 3.09 -0.57
CA MET A 49 1.30 3.62 -1.76
C MET A 49 2.81 3.55 -1.53
N GLN A 50 3.52 2.95 -2.45
CA GLN A 50 4.97 2.91 -2.43
C GLN A 50 5.53 4.07 -3.27
N LEU A 51 6.48 4.83 -2.69
CA LEU A 51 7.11 5.96 -3.33
C LEU A 51 8.63 5.88 -3.18
N ALA A 52 9.35 5.81 -4.29
CA ALA A 52 10.80 5.92 -4.32
C ALA A 52 11.23 7.34 -4.66
N THR A 53 12.21 7.87 -3.93
CA THR A 53 12.73 9.23 -4.12
C THR A 53 14.24 9.28 -3.96
N ALA A 54 14.91 10.14 -4.73
CA ALA A 54 16.31 10.49 -4.56
C ALA A 54 16.50 11.57 -3.47
N ASP A 55 15.43 12.26 -3.09
CA ASP A 55 15.43 13.29 -2.05
C ASP A 55 14.57 12.86 -0.86
N ALA A 56 15.11 11.96 -0.05
CA ALA A 56 14.44 11.45 1.15
C ALA A 56 14.21 12.55 2.20
N ASN A 57 15.20 13.42 2.39
CA ASN A 57 15.13 14.48 3.38
C ASN A 57 14.09 15.54 3.00
N GLY A 58 14.03 15.91 1.73
CA GLY A 58 13.03 16.84 1.22
C GLY A 58 11.61 16.28 1.37
N LEU A 59 11.41 14.99 1.07
CA LEU A 59 10.12 14.33 1.29
C LEU A 59 9.70 14.36 2.76
N ILE A 60 10.60 13.98 3.67
CA ILE A 60 10.32 13.97 5.12
C ILE A 60 10.00 15.38 5.62
N ALA A 61 10.76 16.38 5.20
CA ALA A 61 10.56 17.77 5.61
C ALA A 61 9.23 18.36 5.09
N ALA A 62 8.82 17.96 3.91
CA ALA A 62 7.56 18.42 3.30
C ALA A 62 6.32 17.67 3.84
N TRP A 63 6.50 16.47 4.40
CA TRP A 63 5.39 15.58 4.76
C TRP A 63 4.37 16.18 5.75
N PRO A 64 4.76 16.86 6.85
CA PRO A 64 3.79 17.36 7.83
C PRO A 64 2.83 18.41 7.28
N LYS A 65 3.10 18.93 6.09
CA LYS A 65 2.32 19.98 5.44
C LYS A 65 2.10 19.66 3.95
N PRO A 66 1.43 18.54 3.62
CA PRO A 66 1.12 18.29 2.22
C PRO A 66 0.18 19.40 1.76
N SER A 67 0.67 20.30 0.92
CA SER A 67 -0.19 21.28 0.26
C SER A 67 -1.22 20.52 -0.58
N PRO A 68 -2.52 20.92 -0.57
CA PRO A 68 -3.49 20.38 -1.50
C PRO A 68 -2.95 20.53 -2.92
N GLY A 69 -2.78 19.41 -3.63
CA GLY A 69 -2.20 19.39 -4.97
C GLY A 69 -0.69 19.22 -5.04
N ALA A 70 0.03 19.05 -3.92
CA ALA A 70 1.43 18.65 -3.96
C ALA A 70 1.54 17.30 -4.70
N GLN A 71 2.13 17.34 -5.90
CA GLN A 71 2.44 16.12 -6.63
C GLN A 71 3.62 15.46 -5.96
N MET A 72 3.39 14.32 -5.31
CA MET A 72 4.45 13.44 -4.84
C MET A 72 5.11 12.81 -6.05
N LYS A 73 6.21 13.41 -6.49
CA LYS A 73 6.94 12.97 -7.67
C LYS A 73 7.88 11.84 -7.26
N GLY A 74 7.54 10.61 -7.60
CA GLY A 74 8.43 9.48 -7.51
C GLY A 74 9.56 9.57 -8.55
N THR A 75 10.72 9.02 -8.20
CA THR A 75 11.85 8.85 -9.13
C THR A 75 11.68 7.53 -9.87
N ALA A 76 11.59 7.57 -11.19
CA ALA A 76 11.51 6.37 -12.03
C ALA A 76 12.84 6.09 -12.74
N ASP A 77 13.60 7.13 -13.08
CA ASP A 77 14.89 7.04 -13.80
C ASP A 77 16.01 7.62 -12.94
N ILE A 78 17.10 6.89 -12.81
CA ILE A 78 18.29 7.30 -12.06
C ILE A 78 19.54 7.05 -12.85
N ARG A 79 20.59 7.85 -12.61
CA ARG A 79 21.92 7.61 -13.19
C ARG A 79 22.81 6.84 -12.22
N ALA A 80 22.95 7.33 -11.02
CA ALA A 80 23.62 6.69 -9.89
C ALA A 80 23.20 7.43 -8.61
N GLY A 81 23.36 6.79 -7.45
CA GLY A 81 23.08 7.42 -6.17
C GLY A 81 22.23 6.54 -5.26
N GLN A 82 21.79 7.15 -4.17
CA GLN A 82 20.90 6.52 -3.21
C GLN A 82 19.45 6.87 -3.53
N ILE A 83 18.61 5.84 -3.56
CA ILE A 83 17.16 5.96 -3.65
C ILE A 83 16.56 5.41 -2.37
N THR A 84 15.67 6.17 -1.76
CA THR A 84 14.91 5.73 -0.59
C THR A 84 13.45 5.50 -0.98
N THR A 85 12.94 4.34 -0.64
CA THR A 85 11.55 3.97 -0.84
C THR A 85 10.80 4.11 0.46
N PHE A 86 9.75 4.92 0.48
CA PHE A 86 8.82 5.07 1.58
C PHE A 86 7.49 4.41 1.27
N LEU A 87 6.76 4.07 2.33
CA LEU A 87 5.37 3.67 2.25
C LEU A 87 4.50 4.79 2.82
N ILE A 88 3.55 5.22 2.02
CA ILE A 88 2.49 6.14 2.41
C ILE A 88 1.24 5.31 2.59
N PHE A 89 0.63 5.36 3.77
CA PHE A 89 -0.44 4.44 4.09
C PHE A 89 -1.52 5.06 4.96
N LYS A 90 -2.67 4.38 5.03
CA LYS A 90 -3.78 4.67 5.95
C LYS A 90 -4.47 3.37 6.37
N GLY A 91 -5.31 3.47 7.41
CA GLY A 91 -6.25 2.41 7.77
C GLY A 91 -5.63 1.23 8.51
N CYS A 92 -4.51 1.43 9.26
CA CYS A 92 -4.03 0.39 10.18
C CYS A 92 -5.08 0.10 11.26
N THR A 93 -5.17 -1.15 11.67
CA THR A 93 -6.06 -1.60 12.74
C THR A 93 -5.37 -1.38 14.08
N PRO A 94 -5.99 -0.64 15.03
CA PRO A 94 -5.43 -0.51 16.37
C PRO A 94 -5.67 -1.77 17.20
N ASP A 95 -4.74 -2.06 18.11
CA ASP A 95 -4.89 -3.04 19.18
C ASP A 95 -5.81 -2.50 20.30
N PRO A 96 -6.07 -3.25 21.39
CA PRO A 96 -6.86 -2.77 22.54
C PRO A 96 -6.28 -1.53 23.24
N ALA A 97 -4.98 -1.25 23.10
CA ALA A 97 -4.34 -0.04 23.59
C ALA A 97 -4.43 1.14 22.60
N GLY A 98 -5.07 0.95 21.45
CA GLY A 98 -5.20 1.96 20.40
C GLY A 98 -3.97 2.12 19.51
N LEU A 99 -3.05 1.14 19.48
CA LEU A 99 -1.77 1.23 18.77
C LEU A 99 -1.74 0.33 17.54
N CYS A 100 -1.15 0.81 16.46
CA CYS A 100 -0.91 0.04 15.24
C CYS A 100 0.30 -0.89 15.39
N ASN A 101 0.28 -2.01 14.65
CA ASN A 101 1.43 -2.88 14.45
C ASN A 101 1.56 -3.24 12.98
N VAL A 102 2.19 -2.34 12.22
CA VAL A 102 2.40 -2.47 10.77
C VAL A 102 3.89 -2.53 10.46
N THR A 103 4.31 -3.58 9.76
CA THR A 103 5.68 -3.75 9.25
C THR A 103 5.69 -3.97 7.75
N ALA A 104 6.86 -3.88 7.13
CA ALA A 104 7.04 -4.22 5.72
C ALA A 104 8.29 -5.08 5.51
N ASP A 105 8.18 -6.03 4.59
CA ASP A 105 9.32 -6.70 3.98
C ASP A 105 9.58 -6.08 2.62
N PHE A 106 10.86 -5.75 2.34
CA PHE A 106 11.29 -5.26 1.05
C PHE A 106 12.17 -6.29 0.34
N GLU A 107 11.92 -6.46 -0.96
CA GLU A 107 12.75 -7.25 -1.86
C GLU A 107 13.14 -6.40 -3.06
N VAL A 108 14.42 -6.44 -3.44
CA VAL A 108 14.92 -5.82 -4.67
C VAL A 108 15.28 -6.92 -5.64
N VAL A 109 14.73 -6.82 -6.85
CA VAL A 109 15.08 -7.67 -7.98
C VAL A 109 15.74 -6.80 -9.05
N GLY A 110 17.03 -6.97 -9.24
CA GLY A 110 17.79 -6.22 -10.25
C GLY A 110 17.71 -6.86 -11.64
N PRO A 111 18.32 -6.23 -12.66
CA PRO A 111 18.29 -6.70 -14.06
C PRO A 111 18.87 -8.11 -14.25
N ARG A 112 19.69 -8.59 -13.31
CA ARG A 112 20.33 -9.91 -13.33
C ARG A 112 19.79 -10.89 -12.29
N GLY A 113 18.65 -10.60 -11.69
CA GLY A 113 17.99 -11.42 -10.67
C GLY A 113 17.92 -10.77 -9.29
N ALA A 114 17.38 -11.50 -8.32
CA ALA A 114 17.18 -11.03 -6.95
C ALA A 114 18.50 -10.65 -6.29
N THR A 115 18.50 -9.59 -5.50
CA THR A 115 19.74 -9.01 -4.98
C THR A 115 19.71 -8.67 -3.49
N ALA A 116 18.59 -8.19 -2.95
CA ALA A 116 18.55 -7.78 -1.54
C ALA A 116 17.14 -7.98 -0.94
N VAL A 117 17.11 -8.36 0.33
CA VAL A 117 15.89 -8.48 1.12
C VAL A 117 16.11 -7.82 2.48
N GLN A 118 15.17 -6.99 2.90
CA GLN A 118 15.12 -6.44 4.26
C GLN A 118 13.74 -6.74 4.85
N ARG A 119 13.71 -7.36 6.02
CA ARG A 119 12.48 -7.83 6.67
C ARG A 119 12.11 -7.00 7.87
N LEU A 120 10.82 -7.02 8.20
CA LEU A 120 10.24 -6.44 9.41
C LEU A 120 10.62 -4.97 9.62
N VAL A 121 10.72 -4.21 8.52
CA VAL A 121 10.95 -2.76 8.57
C VAL A 121 9.74 -2.11 9.25
N PRO A 122 9.91 -1.37 10.36
CA PRO A 122 8.80 -0.72 11.03
C PRO A 122 8.14 0.33 10.14
N VAL A 123 6.85 0.17 9.87
CA VAL A 123 6.02 1.15 9.15
C VAL A 123 5.26 2.01 10.15
N ARG A 124 4.53 1.36 11.06
CA ARG A 124 3.81 2.00 12.17
C ARG A 124 3.67 1.01 13.33
N VAL A 125 4.63 1.01 14.24
CA VAL A 125 4.65 0.09 15.38
C VAL A 125 4.58 0.89 16.68
N GLY A 126 3.66 0.51 17.58
CA GLY A 126 3.49 1.16 18.88
C GLY A 126 3.01 2.62 18.80
N GLN A 127 2.32 3.00 17.75
CA GLN A 127 1.82 4.37 17.52
C GLN A 127 0.35 4.35 17.12
N THR A 128 -0.40 5.41 17.45
CA THR A 128 -1.81 5.53 17.10
C THR A 128 -2.03 5.64 15.58
N PRO A 129 -3.19 5.20 15.04
CA PRO A 129 -3.60 5.48 13.67
C PRO A 129 -3.60 6.97 13.35
N ALA A 130 -3.59 7.31 12.07
CA ALA A 130 -3.89 8.68 11.67
C ALA A 130 -5.32 9.06 12.07
N PRO A 131 -5.56 10.30 12.46
CA PRO A 131 -6.93 10.78 12.66
C PRO A 131 -7.72 10.72 11.35
N GLY A 132 -8.92 10.18 11.40
CA GLY A 132 -9.80 10.05 10.23
C GLY A 132 -9.15 9.27 9.08
N ASP A 133 -9.29 9.79 7.86
CA ASP A 133 -8.71 9.21 6.64
C ASP A 133 -7.29 9.75 6.30
N GLY A 134 -6.59 10.28 7.30
CA GLY A 134 -5.26 10.87 7.12
C GLY A 134 -4.24 9.87 6.58
N LEU A 135 -3.36 10.35 5.70
CA LEU A 135 -2.22 9.59 5.21
C LEU A 135 -1.03 9.71 6.16
N LEU A 136 -0.33 8.62 6.36
CA LEU A 136 0.89 8.54 7.15
C LEU A 136 2.07 8.17 6.26
N LEU A 137 3.24 8.77 6.54
CA LEU A 137 4.51 8.31 6.00
C LEU A 137 5.08 7.24 6.92
N SER A 138 5.68 6.18 6.37
CA SER A 138 6.37 5.16 7.15
C SER A 138 7.49 5.78 8.00
N ALA A 139 7.64 5.30 9.22
CA ALA A 139 8.65 5.80 10.16
C ALA A 139 10.09 5.64 9.62
N THR A 140 10.30 4.59 8.81
CA THR A 140 11.57 4.31 8.13
C THR A 140 11.31 4.05 6.65
N GLY A 141 12.32 4.34 5.81
CA GLY A 141 12.36 3.99 4.40
C GLY A 141 13.38 2.87 4.14
N PHE A 142 13.17 2.14 3.06
CA PHE A 142 14.16 1.21 2.51
C PHE A 142 15.08 1.95 1.54
N SER A 143 16.41 1.89 1.77
CA SER A 143 17.39 2.58 0.91
C SER A 143 18.15 1.60 0.04
N LEU A 144 18.22 1.91 -1.24
CA LEU A 144 19.01 1.22 -2.25
C LEU A 144 20.08 2.16 -2.79
N THR A 145 21.35 1.75 -2.72
CA THR A 145 22.46 2.50 -3.33
C THR A 145 22.86 1.82 -4.63
N LEU A 146 22.78 2.56 -5.73
CA LEU A 146 23.23 2.15 -7.06
C LEU A 146 24.44 2.98 -7.47
N ASN A 147 25.52 2.34 -7.88
CA ASN A 147 26.79 2.96 -8.24
C ASN A 147 27.20 2.60 -9.67
N ALA A 148 28.37 3.08 -10.10
CA ALA A 148 28.88 2.82 -11.46
C ALA A 148 29.10 1.33 -11.78
N GLY A 149 29.27 0.47 -10.76
CA GLY A 149 29.37 -0.99 -10.92
C GLY A 149 28.04 -1.73 -10.90
N SER A 150 26.95 -1.04 -10.61
CA SER A 150 25.61 -1.64 -10.61
C SER A 150 25.16 -1.94 -12.04
N ALA A 151 24.41 -3.03 -12.22
CA ALA A 151 23.92 -3.41 -13.54
C ALA A 151 22.93 -2.37 -14.09
N VAL A 152 23.18 -1.87 -15.28
CA VAL A 152 22.24 -1.01 -16.01
C VAL A 152 20.96 -1.80 -16.33
N GLY A 153 19.81 -1.16 -16.18
CA GLY A 153 18.50 -1.76 -16.43
C GLY A 153 17.50 -1.49 -15.33
N THR A 154 16.40 -2.24 -15.33
CA THR A 154 15.29 -2.03 -14.40
C THR A 154 15.46 -2.83 -13.11
N TYR A 155 15.29 -2.15 -12.00
CA TYR A 155 15.21 -2.69 -10.64
C TYR A 155 13.78 -2.63 -10.19
N HIS A 156 13.25 -3.74 -9.68
CA HIS A 156 11.94 -3.84 -9.10
C HIS A 156 12.06 -3.87 -7.58
N ILE A 157 11.52 -2.87 -6.91
CA ILE A 157 11.44 -2.83 -5.46
C ILE A 157 10.04 -3.28 -5.07
N ARG A 158 9.92 -4.46 -4.48
CA ARG A 158 8.69 -5.03 -3.99
C ARG A 158 8.57 -4.78 -2.51
N ALA A 159 7.38 -4.40 -2.05
CA ALA A 159 7.08 -4.29 -0.64
C ALA A 159 5.87 -5.18 -0.29
N MET A 160 5.98 -5.91 0.80
CA MET A 160 4.90 -6.65 1.43
C MET A 160 4.62 -6.03 2.79
N THR A 161 3.57 -5.22 2.88
CA THR A 161 3.17 -4.50 4.09
C THR A 161 2.13 -5.32 4.84
N ALA A 162 2.40 -5.63 6.11
CA ALA A 162 1.55 -6.43 6.97
C ALA A 162 1.01 -5.60 8.16
N ASP A 163 -0.30 -5.57 8.31
CA ASP A 163 -0.99 -5.18 9.54
C ASP A 163 -1.20 -6.44 10.39
N HIS A 164 -0.41 -6.58 11.44
CA HIS A 164 -0.39 -7.79 12.27
C HIS A 164 -1.64 -7.91 13.17
N ILE A 165 -2.31 -6.79 13.48
CA ILE A 165 -3.52 -6.82 14.31
C ILE A 165 -4.69 -7.39 13.53
N ALA A 166 -4.86 -6.98 12.30
CA ALA A 166 -5.95 -7.45 11.44
C ALA A 166 -5.57 -8.61 10.51
N SER A 167 -4.32 -9.10 10.56
CA SER A 167 -3.79 -10.13 9.66
C SER A 167 -3.98 -9.80 8.18
N ARG A 168 -3.78 -8.51 7.81
CA ARG A 168 -3.91 -8.03 6.44
C ARG A 168 -2.55 -7.82 5.80
N VAL A 169 -2.47 -8.14 4.52
CA VAL A 169 -1.26 -7.95 3.73
C VAL A 169 -1.58 -7.19 2.46
N VAL A 170 -0.76 -6.17 2.17
CA VAL A 170 -0.78 -5.40 0.93
C VAL A 170 0.56 -5.59 0.23
N ARG A 171 0.52 -5.85 -1.07
CA ARG A 171 1.72 -5.94 -1.92
C ARG A 171 1.75 -4.76 -2.86
N THR A 172 2.93 -4.14 -2.96
CA THR A 172 3.20 -3.05 -3.89
C THR A 172 4.54 -3.29 -4.57
N GLU A 173 4.71 -2.73 -5.77
CA GLU A 173 5.97 -2.80 -6.51
C GLU A 173 6.25 -1.44 -7.17
N GLN A 174 7.50 -1.03 -7.14
CA GLN A 174 7.97 0.14 -7.88
C GLN A 174 9.17 -0.24 -8.76
N ALA A 175 9.11 0.12 -10.04
CA ALA A 175 10.20 -0.02 -10.96
C ALA A 175 11.05 1.24 -10.99
N LEU A 176 12.40 1.05 -10.98
CA LEU A 176 13.42 2.08 -11.16
C LEU A 176 14.32 1.68 -12.30
N THR A 177 14.65 2.59 -13.22
CA THR A 177 15.58 2.30 -14.31
C THR A 177 16.92 2.99 -14.06
N LEU A 178 17.98 2.20 -13.82
CA LEU A 178 19.35 2.72 -13.83
C LEU A 178 19.80 2.88 -15.28
N ARG A 179 20.08 4.11 -15.68
CA ARG A 179 20.61 4.44 -17.00
C ARG A 179 22.14 4.40 -16.99
N GLY A 180 22.73 3.85 -18.04
CA GLY A 180 24.19 3.97 -18.30
C GLY A 180 24.58 5.43 -18.55
N ASN A 181 25.84 5.74 -18.28
CA ASN A 181 26.46 7.02 -18.66
C ASN A 181 26.69 7.07 -20.14
#